data_3b73ea98776bb5dab9a9cccd27819172
#
_entry.id   3b73ea98776bb5dab9a9cccd27819172
#
_cell.length_a   1.000
_cell.length_b   1.000
_cell.length_c   1.000
_cell.angle_alpha   90.00
_cell.angle_beta   90.00
_cell.angle_gamma   90.00
#
_symmetry.space_group_name_H-M   'P 1'
#
loop_
_entity.id
_entity.type
_entity.pdbx_description
1 polymer ?
#
loop_
_entity_poly.entity_id
_entity_poly.type
_entity_poly.pdbx_seq_one_letter_code
_entity_poly.pdbx_strand_id
1 'polypeptide(L)'
;MSITYTDKKEFSVSDLQQLFQSVNWMSANYPERLKKAMDNCETVFSAWDNSKLVGLVNAIDDGELTAYVHYLCVNPDYQGQGIGGLLLDKIKEKYKDYLYIIVIAENEGLIKFYSQNGFQQGDGNYVFKIMNR
;
A
#
# COMPACT_ATOMS: atom_id res chain seq x y z
N MET A 1 2.66 -9.41 -20.64
CA MET A 1 2.30 -8.15 -19.96
C MET A 1 3.48 -7.70 -19.12
N SER A 2 3.89 -6.48 -19.31
CA SER A 2 5.06 -5.92 -18.62
C SER A 2 4.62 -4.85 -17.63
N ILE A 3 4.92 -5.08 -16.35
CA ILE A 3 4.56 -4.13 -15.29
C ILE A 3 5.78 -3.29 -14.96
N THR A 4 5.60 -1.98 -14.92
CA THR A 4 6.66 -1.06 -14.51
C THR A 4 6.38 -0.52 -13.11
N TYR A 5 7.43 -0.26 -12.35
CA TYR A 5 7.35 0.19 -10.97
C TYR A 5 8.05 1.53 -10.84
N THR A 6 7.49 2.43 -10.02
CA THR A 6 8.10 3.75 -9.83
C THR A 6 7.81 4.27 -8.41
N ASP A 7 8.70 5.13 -7.93
CA ASP A 7 8.51 5.89 -6.70
C ASP A 7 8.03 7.32 -6.95
N LYS A 8 7.78 7.66 -8.20
CA LYS A 8 7.27 8.97 -8.57
C LYS A 8 5.76 9.03 -8.34
N LYS A 9 5.30 10.17 -7.84
CA LYS A 9 3.89 10.37 -7.51
C LYS A 9 3.16 11.07 -8.67
N GLU A 10 3.27 10.48 -9.86
CA GLU A 10 2.72 11.03 -11.10
C GLU A 10 1.40 10.36 -11.50
N PHE A 11 0.53 10.16 -10.54
CA PHE A 11 -0.80 9.60 -10.77
C PHE A 11 -1.84 10.72 -10.67
N SER A 12 -2.91 10.58 -11.46
CA SER A 12 -4.04 11.52 -11.44
C SER A 12 -5.05 11.13 -10.36
N VAL A 13 -5.96 12.02 -10.07
CA VAL A 13 -7.12 11.72 -9.21
C VAL A 13 -7.88 10.51 -9.76
N SER A 14 -8.09 10.48 -11.09
CA SER A 14 -8.79 9.38 -11.73
C SER A 14 -8.05 8.04 -11.60
N ASP A 15 -6.72 8.03 -11.76
CA ASP A 15 -5.91 6.83 -11.59
C ASP A 15 -6.14 6.21 -10.21
N LEU A 16 -6.05 7.05 -9.18
CA LEU A 16 -6.22 6.60 -7.79
C LEU A 16 -7.64 6.13 -7.53
N GLN A 17 -8.64 6.88 -8.00
CA GLN A 17 -10.03 6.50 -7.80
C GLN A 17 -10.33 5.15 -8.43
N GLN A 18 -9.90 4.93 -9.66
CA GLN A 18 -10.15 3.67 -10.36
C GLN A 18 -9.49 2.49 -9.66
N LEU A 19 -8.25 2.65 -9.22
CA LEU A 19 -7.55 1.59 -8.51
C LEU A 19 -8.27 1.25 -7.20
N PHE A 20 -8.60 2.26 -6.39
CA PHE A 20 -9.23 2.04 -5.09
C PHE A 20 -10.67 1.53 -5.23
N GLN A 21 -11.39 1.93 -6.27
CA GLN A 21 -12.70 1.35 -6.58
C GLN A 21 -12.61 -0.13 -6.92
N SER A 22 -11.53 -0.53 -7.59
CA SER A 22 -11.36 -1.94 -7.99
C SER A 22 -11.30 -2.88 -6.80
N VAL A 23 -10.93 -2.39 -5.63
CA VAL A 23 -10.89 -3.18 -4.38
C VAL A 23 -11.99 -2.78 -3.40
N ASN A 24 -12.94 -1.95 -3.82
CA ASN A 24 -14.11 -1.53 -3.05
C ASN A 24 -13.76 -0.83 -1.73
N TRP A 25 -12.69 -0.05 -1.73
CA TRP A 25 -12.29 0.69 -0.54
C TRP A 25 -13.01 2.03 -0.46
N MET A 26 -13.42 2.41 0.76
CA MET A 26 -14.16 3.65 1.02
C MET A 26 -13.40 4.88 0.53
N SER A 27 -12.08 4.87 0.60
CA SER A 27 -11.25 6.00 0.17
C SER A 27 -11.50 6.40 -1.28
N ALA A 28 -11.99 5.48 -2.12
CA ALA A 28 -12.33 5.77 -3.51
C ALA A 28 -13.47 6.78 -3.64
N ASN A 29 -14.28 6.93 -2.59
CA ASN A 29 -15.38 7.92 -2.57
C ASN A 29 -14.88 9.34 -2.30
N TYR A 30 -13.59 9.49 -1.97
CA TYR A 30 -12.97 10.78 -1.68
C TYR A 30 -11.69 10.94 -2.51
N PRO A 31 -11.82 10.92 -3.86
CA PRO A 31 -10.63 10.81 -4.72
C PRO A 31 -9.67 11.98 -4.62
N GLU A 32 -10.17 13.20 -4.38
CA GLU A 32 -9.31 14.37 -4.24
C GLU A 32 -8.55 14.36 -2.92
N ARG A 33 -9.21 13.89 -1.86
CA ARG A 33 -8.53 13.70 -0.56
C ARG A 33 -7.48 12.61 -0.66
N LEU A 34 -7.79 11.54 -1.39
CA LEU A 34 -6.86 10.44 -1.61
C LEU A 34 -5.61 10.92 -2.36
N LYS A 35 -5.79 11.72 -3.40
CA LYS A 35 -4.67 12.30 -4.15
C LYS A 35 -3.81 13.18 -3.24
N LYS A 36 -4.43 14.03 -2.44
CA LYS A 36 -3.71 14.89 -1.52
C LYS A 36 -2.93 14.07 -0.49
N ALA A 37 -3.53 13.00 0.03
CA ALA A 37 -2.87 12.10 0.98
C ALA A 37 -1.63 11.46 0.36
N MET A 38 -1.74 10.99 -0.90
CA MET A 38 -0.59 10.39 -1.60
C MET A 38 0.50 11.41 -1.88
N ASP A 39 0.12 12.62 -2.28
CA ASP A 39 1.10 13.69 -2.53
C ASP A 39 1.86 14.08 -1.26
N ASN A 40 1.20 13.99 -0.10
CA ASN A 40 1.81 14.32 1.18
C ASN A 40 2.60 13.18 1.81
N CYS A 41 2.43 11.95 1.32
CA CYS A 41 3.19 10.81 1.82
C CYS A 41 4.63 10.86 1.32
N GLU A 42 5.58 10.64 2.22
CA GLU A 42 6.99 10.55 1.85
C GLU A 42 7.24 9.36 0.92
N THR A 43 6.62 8.24 1.21
CA THR A 43 6.88 6.99 0.49
C THR A 43 5.64 6.47 -0.19
N VAL A 44 5.67 6.44 -1.52
CA VAL A 44 4.65 5.77 -2.34
C VAL A 44 5.38 5.04 -3.46
N PHE A 45 5.09 3.74 -3.60
CA PHE A 45 5.54 2.97 -4.76
C PHE A 45 4.32 2.54 -5.55
N SER A 46 4.39 2.61 -6.87
CA SER A 46 3.27 2.26 -7.73
C SER A 46 3.69 1.32 -8.85
N ALA A 47 2.72 0.54 -9.30
CA ALA A 47 2.88 -0.44 -10.38
C ALA A 47 1.93 -0.08 -11.50
N TRP A 48 2.43 -0.14 -12.74
CA TRP A 48 1.74 0.34 -13.93
C TRP A 48 1.77 -0.69 -15.04
N ASP A 49 0.62 -0.85 -15.69
CA ASP A 49 0.51 -1.55 -16.97
C ASP A 49 0.32 -0.46 -18.03
N ASN A 50 1.41 -0.07 -18.70
CA ASN A 50 1.45 1.10 -19.57
C ASN A 50 0.95 2.35 -18.83
N SER A 51 -0.17 2.91 -19.24
CA SER A 51 -0.72 4.12 -18.60
C SER A 51 -1.72 3.81 -17.47
N LYS A 52 -1.95 2.54 -17.17
CA LYS A 52 -2.93 2.13 -16.16
C LYS A 52 -2.25 1.85 -14.82
N LEU A 53 -2.68 2.54 -13.76
CA LEU A 53 -2.22 2.28 -12.41
C LEU A 53 -2.89 0.99 -11.91
N VAL A 54 -2.09 -0.04 -11.62
CA VAL A 54 -2.61 -1.37 -11.25
C VAL A 54 -2.24 -1.79 -9.84
N GLY A 55 -1.30 -1.10 -9.21
CA GLY A 55 -0.94 -1.39 -7.83
C GLY A 55 -0.28 -0.19 -7.16
N LEU A 56 -0.38 -0.16 -5.83
CA LEU A 56 0.18 0.95 -5.06
C LEU A 56 0.41 0.49 -3.63
N VAL A 57 1.50 0.98 -3.04
CA VAL A 57 1.75 0.86 -1.60
C VAL A 57 2.24 2.20 -1.11
N ASN A 58 1.76 2.62 0.07
CA ASN A 58 2.29 3.80 0.70
C ASN A 58 2.63 3.54 2.16
N ALA A 59 3.56 4.32 2.68
CA ALA A 59 3.96 4.24 4.07
C ALA A 59 4.11 5.63 4.66
N ILE A 60 3.75 5.72 5.93
CA ILE A 60 3.91 6.92 6.76
C ILE A 60 5.00 6.57 7.76
N ASP A 61 5.98 7.46 7.95
CA ASP A 61 7.09 7.17 8.84
C ASP A 61 7.48 8.39 9.68
N ASP A 62 8.23 8.13 10.74
CA ASP A 62 8.74 9.19 11.63
C ASP A 62 10.15 9.65 11.24
N GLY A 63 10.67 9.13 10.15
CA GLY A 63 12.00 9.47 9.66
C GLY A 63 13.14 8.73 10.34
N GLU A 64 12.86 7.88 11.32
CA GLU A 64 13.95 7.28 12.13
C GLU A 64 13.69 5.83 12.57
N LEU A 65 12.55 5.56 13.17
CA LEU A 65 12.33 4.27 13.86
C LEU A 65 11.21 3.42 13.30
N THR A 66 10.11 4.04 12.90
CA THR A 66 8.87 3.31 12.60
C THR A 66 8.29 3.75 11.27
N ALA A 67 7.93 2.78 10.43
CA ALA A 67 7.15 3.00 9.22
C ALA A 67 5.85 2.22 9.33
N TYR A 68 4.73 2.87 8.98
CA TYR A 68 3.43 2.24 8.91
C TYR A 68 3.01 2.14 7.45
N VAL A 69 2.86 0.91 6.97
CA VAL A 69 2.35 0.64 5.63
C VAL A 69 0.83 0.77 5.70
N HIS A 70 0.30 1.82 5.12
CA HIS A 70 -1.13 2.14 5.25
C HIS A 70 -1.97 1.41 4.20
N TYR A 71 -1.69 1.66 2.92
CA TYR A 71 -2.40 0.97 1.84
C TYR A 71 -1.44 0.06 1.11
N LEU A 72 -1.92 -1.13 0.79
CA LEU A 72 -1.34 -2.01 -0.21
C LEU A 72 -2.50 -2.47 -1.07
N CYS A 73 -2.53 -2.02 -2.30
CA CYS A 73 -3.67 -2.18 -3.19
C CYS A 73 -3.21 -2.72 -4.53
N VAL A 74 -3.79 -3.81 -4.99
CA VAL A 74 -3.54 -4.35 -6.33
C VAL A 74 -4.89 -4.61 -6.98
N ASN A 75 -5.06 -4.07 -8.20
CA ASN A 75 -6.27 -4.29 -8.99
C ASN A 75 -6.52 -5.81 -9.11
N PRO A 76 -7.73 -6.29 -8.81
CA PRO A 76 -8.03 -7.73 -8.84
C PRO A 76 -7.67 -8.42 -10.15
N ASP A 77 -7.77 -7.72 -11.29
CA ASP A 77 -7.41 -8.30 -12.59
C ASP A 77 -5.92 -8.57 -12.73
N TYR A 78 -5.11 -8.04 -11.81
CA TYR A 78 -3.65 -8.15 -11.83
C TYR A 78 -3.10 -8.92 -10.62
N GLN A 79 -3.96 -9.41 -9.75
CA GLN A 79 -3.54 -10.21 -8.60
C GLN A 79 -3.04 -11.58 -9.05
N GLY A 80 -2.21 -12.21 -8.21
CA GLY A 80 -1.64 -13.52 -8.53
C GLY A 80 -0.41 -13.46 -9.43
N GLN A 81 0.13 -12.27 -9.68
CA GLN A 81 1.30 -12.06 -10.55
C GLN A 81 2.52 -11.55 -9.81
N GLY A 82 2.46 -11.49 -8.47
CA GLY A 82 3.58 -11.05 -7.65
C GLY A 82 3.73 -9.55 -7.47
N ILE A 83 2.76 -8.74 -7.92
CA ILE A 83 2.85 -7.28 -7.83
C ILE A 83 2.88 -6.84 -6.37
N GLY A 84 1.98 -7.36 -5.54
CA GLY A 84 1.94 -7.02 -4.12
C GLY A 84 3.24 -7.34 -3.40
N GLY A 85 3.81 -8.52 -3.69
CA GLY A 85 5.09 -8.93 -3.12
C GLY A 85 6.23 -8.01 -3.52
N LEU A 86 6.27 -7.61 -4.79
CA LEU A 86 7.31 -6.69 -5.27
C LEU A 86 7.17 -5.30 -4.65
N LEU A 87 5.94 -4.82 -4.47
CA LEU A 87 5.70 -3.54 -3.79
C LEU A 87 6.18 -3.60 -2.34
N LEU A 88 5.91 -4.71 -1.63
CA LEU A 88 6.40 -4.90 -0.27
C LEU A 88 7.91 -5.02 -0.22
N ASP A 89 8.54 -5.64 -1.21
CA ASP A 89 10.00 -5.70 -1.29
C ASP A 89 10.62 -4.30 -1.34
N LYS A 90 9.99 -3.39 -2.06
CA LYS A 90 10.45 -2.00 -2.12
C LYS A 90 10.31 -1.29 -0.78
N ILE A 91 9.23 -1.55 -0.06
CA ILE A 91 9.03 -1.03 1.30
C ILE A 91 10.12 -1.58 2.23
N LYS A 92 10.36 -2.89 2.20
CA LYS A 92 11.37 -3.51 3.08
C LYS A 92 12.77 -2.98 2.80
N GLU A 93 13.10 -2.76 1.54
CA GLU A 93 14.41 -2.19 1.19
C GLU A 93 14.56 -0.75 1.66
N LYS A 94 13.50 0.06 1.47
CA LYS A 94 13.55 1.46 1.88
C LYS A 94 13.71 1.61 3.39
N TYR A 95 13.07 0.76 4.17
CA TYR A 95 13.03 0.85 5.62
C TYR A 95 13.89 -0.19 6.33
N LYS A 96 14.88 -0.76 5.64
CA LYS A 96 15.70 -1.85 6.19
C LYS A 96 16.46 -1.49 7.47
N ASP A 97 16.72 -0.19 7.70
CA ASP A 97 17.43 0.27 8.88
C ASP A 97 16.49 0.76 9.99
N TYR A 98 15.17 0.72 9.76
CA TYR A 98 14.18 1.07 10.77
C TYR A 98 13.98 -0.09 11.73
N LEU A 99 13.61 0.21 12.99
CA LEU A 99 13.30 -0.85 13.96
C LEU A 99 11.97 -1.55 13.64
N TYR A 100 11.00 -0.80 13.16
CA TYR A 100 9.66 -1.35 12.95
C TYR A 100 9.12 -0.98 11.57
N ILE A 101 8.60 -1.99 10.88
CA ILE A 101 7.72 -1.80 9.72
C ILE A 101 6.41 -2.48 10.10
N ILE A 102 5.34 -1.70 10.23
CA ILE A 102 4.06 -2.16 10.73
C ILE A 102 3.05 -2.20 9.59
N VAL A 103 2.26 -3.26 9.53
CA VAL A 103 1.14 -3.36 8.60
C VAL A 103 -0.04 -3.98 9.35
N ILE A 104 -1.26 -3.61 8.96
CA ILE A 104 -2.47 -4.16 9.54
C ILE A 104 -3.13 -5.06 8.51
N ALA A 105 -3.29 -6.34 8.86
CA ALA A 105 -3.99 -7.30 8.01
C ALA A 105 -5.46 -7.36 8.45
N GLU A 106 -6.37 -7.09 7.52
CA GLU A 106 -7.80 -6.99 7.83
C GLU A 106 -8.56 -8.31 7.68
N ASN A 107 -7.90 -9.36 7.18
CA ASN A 107 -8.52 -10.68 7.03
C ASN A 107 -7.45 -11.77 7.02
N GLU A 108 -7.90 -13.02 7.11
CA GLU A 108 -6.98 -14.17 7.18
C GLU A 108 -6.12 -14.35 5.95
N GLY A 109 -6.65 -14.02 4.77
CA GLY A 109 -5.88 -14.10 3.53
C GLY A 109 -4.69 -13.14 3.56
N LEU A 110 -4.88 -11.95 4.10
CA LEU A 110 -3.82 -10.97 4.24
C LEU A 110 -2.81 -11.37 5.32
N ILE A 111 -3.26 -12.02 6.40
CA ILE A 111 -2.33 -12.57 7.40
C ILE A 111 -1.35 -13.53 6.74
N LYS A 112 -1.86 -14.45 5.94
CA LYS A 112 -1.03 -15.41 5.22
C LYS A 112 -0.07 -14.70 4.27
N PHE A 113 -0.59 -13.75 3.51
CA PHE A 113 0.20 -13.00 2.53
C PHE A 113 1.35 -12.26 3.19
N TYR A 114 1.08 -11.52 4.27
CA TYR A 114 2.14 -10.79 4.97
C TYR A 114 3.13 -11.72 5.62
N SER A 115 2.67 -12.85 6.19
CA SER A 115 3.57 -13.85 6.78
C SER A 115 4.51 -14.43 5.73
N GLN A 116 4.03 -14.67 4.52
CA GLN A 116 4.85 -15.17 3.41
C GLN A 116 5.83 -14.11 2.90
N ASN A 117 5.59 -12.85 3.17
CA ASN A 117 6.43 -11.74 2.74
C ASN A 117 7.32 -11.18 3.86
N GLY A 118 7.58 -11.96 4.89
CA GLY A 118 8.56 -11.63 5.91
C GLY A 118 8.04 -10.87 7.11
N PHE A 119 6.73 -10.64 7.20
CA PHE A 119 6.13 -10.00 8.35
C PHE A 119 5.77 -11.05 9.40
N GLN A 120 5.96 -10.70 10.66
CA GLN A 120 5.62 -11.57 11.78
C GLN A 120 4.42 -11.01 12.53
N GLN A 121 3.42 -11.86 12.76
CA GLN A 121 2.24 -11.44 13.50
C GLN A 121 2.62 -11.17 14.96
N GLY A 122 2.17 -10.01 15.48
CA GLY A 122 2.44 -9.64 16.86
C GLY A 122 1.56 -10.43 17.83
N ASP A 123 2.11 -10.72 19.01
CA ASP A 123 1.39 -11.41 20.08
C ASP A 123 0.77 -10.39 21.03
N GLY A 124 -0.54 -10.53 21.26
CA GLY A 124 -1.25 -9.72 22.24
C GLY A 124 -1.47 -8.26 21.84
N ASN A 125 -1.27 -7.94 20.58
CA ASN A 125 -1.48 -6.58 20.07
C ASN A 125 -2.86 -6.48 19.42
N TYR A 126 -3.57 -5.41 19.71
CA TYR A 126 -4.90 -5.17 19.16
C TYR A 126 -4.95 -3.78 18.53
N VAL A 127 -5.69 -3.66 17.42
CA VAL A 127 -5.86 -2.39 16.73
C VAL A 127 -7.03 -1.64 17.34
N PHE A 128 -6.78 -0.38 17.70
CA PHE A 128 -7.82 0.54 18.18
C PHE A 128 -7.91 1.67 17.16
N LYS A 129 -9.12 2.09 16.83
CA LYS A 129 -9.32 3.19 15.89
C LYS A 129 -10.58 3.98 16.20
N ILE A 130 -10.56 5.24 15.79
CA ILE A 130 -11.75 6.09 15.80
C ILE A 130 -12.06 6.38 14.33
N MET A 131 -13.29 6.13 13.94
CA MET A 131 -13.77 6.42 12.59
C MET A 131 -14.53 7.74 12.61
N ASN A 132 -13.92 8.79 12.10
CA ASN A 132 -14.56 10.10 11.98
C ASN A 132 -15.17 10.24 10.59
N ARG A 133 -16.46 10.47 10.55
CA ARG A 133 -17.16 10.54 9.28
C ARG A 133 -17.88 11.83 9.08
#